data_c1514f24f35514edd66e5a42f0a0bb12
#
_entry.id   c1514f24f35514edd66e5a42f0a0bb12
#
_cell.length_a   1.000
_cell.length_b   1.000
_cell.length_c   1.000
_cell.angle_alpha   90.00
_cell.angle_beta   90.00
_cell.angle_gamma   90.00
#
_symmetry.space_group_name_H-M   'P 1'
#
loop_
_entity.id
_entity.type
_entity.pdbx_description
1 polymer ?
#
loop_
_entity_poly.entity_id
_entity_poly.type
_entity_poly.pdbx_seq_one_letter_code
_entity_poly.pdbx_strand_id
1 'polypeptide(L)'
;MKIEKTEKKETCCDVIPAEVIKLLEEQLVNEMHNMRVYQTFAVYFNNIGLNSLYSYYKTRAYEEFHHYSNICEFLDNNLVKYNFIEIPECKIDIKNSIDPFELTVQLELDTTDAFYEIYELAEKNHDYITIQWLMKPNGLIEEQSEEMRTSYKALEIANMNLDWISKADAILKLL
;
A
#
# COMPACT_ATOMS: atom_id res chain seq x y z
N MET A 1 -40.27 9.35 44.20
CA MET A 1 -39.04 9.87 43.61
C MET A 1 -38.76 9.04 42.34
N LYS A 2 -39.13 9.62 41.16
CA LYS A 2 -38.90 8.95 39.88
C LYS A 2 -37.45 9.21 39.49
N ILE A 3 -36.63 8.19 39.33
CA ILE A 3 -35.29 8.27 38.77
C ILE A 3 -35.49 8.31 37.26
N GLU A 4 -35.29 9.50 36.68
CA GLU A 4 -35.15 9.64 35.23
C GLU A 4 -33.91 8.85 34.78
N LYS A 5 -34.14 7.84 33.94
CA LYS A 5 -33.05 7.19 33.21
C LYS A 5 -32.52 8.22 32.23
N THR A 6 -31.42 8.83 32.58
CA THR A 6 -30.58 9.51 31.60
C THR A 6 -30.17 8.47 30.55
N GLU A 7 -30.65 8.65 29.34
CA GLU A 7 -30.10 7.94 28.17
C GLU A 7 -28.59 8.18 28.19
N LYS A 8 -27.83 7.11 28.40
CA LYS A 8 -26.42 7.13 28.12
C LYS A 8 -26.28 7.46 26.62
N LYS A 9 -25.92 8.70 26.28
CA LYS A 9 -25.24 8.94 25.01
C LYS A 9 -24.15 7.87 24.92
N GLU A 10 -24.24 7.01 23.94
CA GLU A 10 -23.09 6.22 23.49
C GLU A 10 -22.04 7.23 23.02
N THR A 11 -21.18 7.63 23.95
CA THR A 11 -19.93 8.28 23.62
C THR A 11 -19.02 7.16 23.13
N CYS A 12 -19.25 6.70 21.89
CA CYS A 12 -18.16 6.16 21.09
C CYS A 12 -17.27 7.36 20.82
N CYS A 13 -16.29 7.58 21.67
CA CYS A 13 -15.18 8.45 21.36
C CYS A 13 -14.33 7.68 20.34
N ASP A 14 -14.74 7.69 19.09
CA ASP A 14 -13.86 7.27 18.01
C ASP A 14 -12.68 8.25 18.05
N VAL A 15 -11.54 7.75 18.49
CA VAL A 15 -10.30 8.55 18.66
C VAL A 15 -9.83 9.04 17.29
N ILE A 16 -10.22 8.32 16.22
CA ILE A 16 -9.94 8.63 14.82
C ILE A 16 -11.24 9.10 14.16
N PRO A 17 -11.24 10.21 13.40
CA PRO A 17 -12.41 10.70 12.69
C PRO A 17 -12.95 9.69 11.67
N ALA A 18 -14.28 9.58 11.55
CA ALA A 18 -14.93 8.61 10.67
C ALA A 18 -14.51 8.76 9.19
N GLU A 19 -14.26 9.98 8.74
CA GLU A 19 -13.79 10.26 7.38
C GLU A 19 -12.34 9.81 7.15
N VAL A 20 -11.48 9.85 8.19
CA VAL A 20 -10.11 9.29 8.13
C VAL A 20 -10.18 7.76 8.11
N ILE A 21 -11.05 7.16 8.94
CA ILE A 21 -11.28 5.71 8.93
C ILE A 21 -11.69 5.24 7.54
N LYS A 22 -12.57 5.99 6.87
CA LYS A 22 -13.01 5.64 5.52
C LYS A 22 -11.86 5.60 4.51
N LEU A 23 -10.95 6.58 4.54
CA LEU A 23 -9.77 6.57 3.67
C LEU A 23 -8.82 5.40 4.02
N LEU A 24 -8.69 5.06 5.29
CA LEU A 24 -7.92 3.88 5.71
C LEU A 24 -8.55 2.57 5.23
N GLU A 25 -9.89 2.45 5.24
CA GLU A 25 -10.62 1.31 4.66
C GLU A 25 -10.38 1.21 3.13
N GLU A 26 -10.39 2.33 2.42
CA GLU A 26 -10.07 2.40 0.99
C GLU A 26 -8.60 2.00 0.74
N GLN A 27 -7.69 2.43 1.60
CA GLN A 27 -6.27 2.05 1.50
C GLN A 27 -6.05 0.56 1.76
N LEU A 28 -6.76 -0.08 2.67
CA LEU A 28 -6.73 -1.55 2.83
C LEU A 28 -7.07 -2.28 1.52
N VAL A 29 -7.99 -1.74 0.72
CA VAL A 29 -8.33 -2.31 -0.59
C VAL A 29 -7.19 -2.11 -1.57
N ASN A 30 -6.56 -0.92 -1.58
CA ASN A 30 -5.43 -0.60 -2.46
C ASN A 30 -4.24 -1.52 -2.21
N GLU A 31 -3.83 -1.71 -0.95
CA GLU A 31 -2.71 -2.60 -0.59
C GLU A 31 -2.95 -4.04 -1.06
N MET A 32 -4.14 -4.57 -0.80
CA MET A 32 -4.50 -5.92 -1.23
C MET A 32 -4.65 -6.04 -2.75
N HIS A 33 -5.05 -4.97 -3.45
CA HIS A 33 -5.07 -4.92 -4.90
C HIS A 33 -3.64 -4.93 -5.46
N ASN A 34 -2.76 -4.06 -4.96
CA ASN A 34 -1.36 -3.96 -5.36
C ASN A 34 -0.62 -5.28 -5.14
N MET A 35 -0.84 -5.94 -3.98
CA MET A 35 -0.32 -7.28 -3.72
C MET A 35 -0.68 -8.26 -4.87
N ARG A 36 -1.93 -8.27 -5.33
CA ARG A 36 -2.37 -9.15 -6.44
C ARG A 36 -1.73 -8.76 -7.77
N VAL A 37 -1.57 -7.45 -8.01
CA VAL A 37 -0.88 -6.94 -9.20
C VAL A 37 0.56 -7.44 -9.22
N TYR A 38 1.31 -7.28 -8.13
CA TYR A 38 2.70 -7.75 -8.05
C TYR A 38 2.82 -9.27 -8.12
N GLN A 39 1.86 -10.02 -7.59
CA GLN A 39 1.80 -11.47 -7.80
C GLN A 39 1.58 -11.83 -9.28
N THR A 40 0.78 -11.04 -10.01
CA THR A 40 0.58 -11.25 -11.45
C THR A 40 1.87 -11.01 -12.22
N PHE A 41 2.63 -9.96 -11.88
CA PHE A 41 3.95 -9.70 -12.47
C PHE A 41 4.95 -10.81 -12.15
N ALA A 42 4.96 -11.30 -10.91
CA ALA A 42 5.79 -12.42 -10.52
C ALA A 42 5.49 -13.67 -11.38
N VAL A 43 4.22 -14.03 -11.55
CA VAL A 43 3.81 -15.17 -12.41
C VAL A 43 4.25 -14.96 -13.86
N TYR A 44 4.10 -13.74 -14.41
CA TYR A 44 4.56 -13.42 -15.76
C TYR A 44 6.06 -13.67 -15.91
N PHE A 45 6.90 -13.15 -15.02
CA PHE A 45 8.35 -13.31 -15.10
C PHE A 45 8.82 -14.76 -14.85
N ASN A 46 8.13 -15.50 -13.98
CA ASN A 46 8.37 -16.92 -13.80
C ASN A 46 8.13 -17.70 -15.10
N ASN A 47 7.04 -17.40 -15.81
CA ASN A 47 6.66 -18.10 -17.04
C ASN A 47 7.64 -17.87 -18.18
N ILE A 48 8.36 -16.76 -18.20
CA ILE A 48 9.41 -16.47 -19.21
C ILE A 48 10.83 -16.77 -18.69
N GLY A 49 10.97 -17.41 -17.51
CA GLY A 49 12.24 -17.89 -16.98
C GLY A 49 13.13 -16.82 -16.32
N LEU A 50 12.62 -15.64 -16.01
CA LEU A 50 13.35 -14.56 -15.33
C LEU A 50 13.17 -14.65 -13.81
N ASN A 51 13.83 -15.63 -13.19
CA ASN A 51 13.67 -15.97 -11.77
C ASN A 51 14.01 -14.83 -10.80
N SER A 52 14.99 -13.98 -11.14
CA SER A 52 15.35 -12.81 -10.32
C SER A 52 14.19 -11.80 -10.26
N LEU A 53 13.50 -11.56 -11.39
CA LEU A 53 12.30 -10.70 -11.43
C LEU A 53 11.09 -11.35 -10.77
N TYR A 54 10.93 -12.68 -10.90
CA TYR A 54 9.94 -13.41 -10.11
C TYR A 54 10.15 -13.14 -8.60
N SER A 55 11.39 -13.27 -8.11
CA SER A 55 11.72 -13.04 -6.71
C SER A 55 11.49 -11.58 -6.31
N TYR A 56 11.90 -10.64 -7.15
CA TYR A 56 11.67 -9.20 -6.94
C TYR A 56 10.17 -8.90 -6.71
N TYR A 57 9.31 -9.28 -7.63
CA TYR A 57 7.87 -9.02 -7.52
C TYR A 57 7.18 -9.84 -6.44
N LYS A 58 7.71 -11.01 -6.07
CA LYS A 58 7.23 -11.75 -4.89
C LYS A 58 7.51 -10.98 -3.60
N THR A 59 8.68 -10.36 -3.48
CA THR A 59 9.01 -9.53 -2.32
C THR A 59 8.09 -8.31 -2.27
N ARG A 60 7.93 -7.59 -3.39
CA ARG A 60 7.00 -6.46 -3.49
C ARG A 60 5.57 -6.84 -3.04
N ALA A 61 5.06 -8.01 -3.48
CA ALA A 61 3.74 -8.48 -3.05
C ALA A 61 3.67 -8.76 -1.53
N TYR A 62 4.76 -9.17 -0.88
CA TYR A 62 4.78 -9.34 0.56
C TYR A 62 4.83 -8.01 1.31
N GLU A 63 5.50 -7.00 0.76
CA GLU A 63 5.53 -5.64 1.31
C GLU A 63 4.12 -5.04 1.33
N GLU A 64 3.34 -5.14 0.24
CA GLU A 64 1.95 -4.69 0.20
C GLU A 64 1.07 -5.40 1.25
N PHE A 65 1.25 -6.71 1.44
CA PHE A 65 0.54 -7.43 2.50
C PHE A 65 0.97 -6.95 3.90
N HIS A 66 2.21 -6.54 4.06
CA HIS A 66 2.71 -5.97 5.31
C HIS A 66 2.08 -4.60 5.58
N HIS A 67 1.97 -3.73 4.56
CA HIS A 67 1.29 -2.44 4.66
C HIS A 67 -0.19 -2.63 5.05
N TYR A 68 -0.90 -3.53 4.37
CA TYR A 68 -2.26 -3.93 4.76
C TYR A 68 -2.35 -4.32 6.24
N SER A 69 -1.43 -5.17 6.70
CA SER A 69 -1.42 -5.65 8.09
C SER A 69 -1.14 -4.52 9.09
N ASN A 70 -0.24 -3.59 8.74
CA ASN A 70 0.08 -2.41 9.55
C ASN A 70 -1.13 -1.48 9.72
N ILE A 71 -1.93 -1.29 8.67
CA ILE A 71 -3.15 -0.48 8.74
C ILE A 71 -4.18 -1.18 9.65
N CYS A 72 -4.40 -2.49 9.48
CA CYS A 72 -5.28 -3.25 10.37
C CYS A 72 -4.84 -3.14 11.83
N GLU A 73 -3.54 -3.35 12.11
CA GLU A 73 -3.00 -3.26 13.47
C GLU A 73 -3.18 -1.85 14.06
N PHE A 74 -3.00 -0.81 13.26
CA PHE A 74 -3.25 0.57 13.70
C PHE A 74 -4.70 0.79 14.09
N LEU A 75 -5.65 0.34 13.27
CA LEU A 75 -7.08 0.45 13.55
C LEU A 75 -7.49 -0.36 14.79
N ASP A 76 -6.99 -1.59 14.91
CA ASP A 76 -7.25 -2.48 16.06
C ASP A 76 -6.71 -1.90 17.37
N ASN A 77 -5.49 -1.37 17.36
CA ASN A 77 -4.85 -0.77 18.53
C ASN A 77 -5.58 0.49 19.02
N ASN A 78 -6.29 1.18 18.13
CA ASN A 78 -7.11 2.34 18.46
C ASN A 78 -8.59 1.98 18.70
N LEU A 79 -8.93 0.68 18.76
CA LEU A 79 -10.29 0.16 19.00
C LEU A 79 -11.32 0.68 17.99
N VAL A 80 -10.88 0.96 16.77
CA VAL A 80 -11.72 1.44 15.66
C VAL A 80 -12.55 0.28 15.13
N LYS A 81 -13.82 0.53 14.86
CA LYS A 81 -14.65 -0.38 14.06
C LYS A 81 -14.52 0.00 12.59
N TYR A 82 -13.99 -0.90 11.79
CA TYR A 82 -13.83 -0.72 10.36
C TYR A 82 -14.40 -1.90 9.56
N ASN A 83 -14.57 -1.72 8.27
CA ASN A 83 -15.16 -2.72 7.38
C ASN A 83 -14.13 -3.19 6.36
N PHE A 84 -14.20 -4.47 5.98
CA PHE A 84 -13.48 -4.98 4.82
C PHE A 84 -14.33 -4.76 3.57
N ILE A 85 -13.85 -3.89 2.69
CA ILE A 85 -14.50 -3.57 1.42
C ILE A 85 -14.09 -4.61 0.37
N GLU A 86 -14.93 -4.84 -0.63
CA GLU A 86 -14.65 -5.76 -1.72
C GLU A 86 -13.40 -5.32 -2.50
N ILE A 87 -12.46 -6.25 -2.72
CA ILE A 87 -11.27 -5.99 -3.49
C ILE A 87 -11.58 -6.28 -4.96
N PRO A 88 -11.40 -5.30 -5.86
CA PRO A 88 -11.67 -5.47 -7.28
C PRO A 88 -10.89 -6.63 -7.92
N GLU A 89 -11.45 -7.20 -8.98
CA GLU A 89 -10.75 -8.22 -9.77
C GLU A 89 -9.48 -7.63 -10.39
N CYS A 90 -8.35 -8.31 -10.21
CA CYS A 90 -7.08 -7.91 -10.81
C CYS A 90 -6.98 -8.50 -12.23
N LYS A 91 -7.24 -7.66 -13.24
CA LYS A 91 -7.09 -8.02 -14.67
C LYS A 91 -6.03 -7.14 -15.31
N ILE A 92 -4.88 -7.70 -15.61
CA ILE A 92 -3.75 -6.99 -16.22
C ILE A 92 -3.37 -7.71 -17.51
N ASP A 93 -3.33 -6.96 -18.61
CA ASP A 93 -2.83 -7.40 -19.90
C ASP A 93 -1.38 -6.94 -20.07
N ILE A 94 -0.42 -7.84 -19.81
CA ILE A 94 1.01 -7.58 -19.95
C ILE A 94 1.42 -7.89 -21.40
N LYS A 95 1.78 -6.87 -22.17
CA LYS A 95 2.16 -6.97 -23.58
C LYS A 95 3.64 -7.21 -23.79
N ASN A 96 4.47 -6.73 -22.87
CA ASN A 96 5.92 -6.86 -22.92
C ASN A 96 6.52 -6.79 -21.52
N SER A 97 7.83 -7.07 -21.40
CA SER A 97 8.50 -7.14 -20.08
C SER A 97 8.81 -5.77 -19.44
N ILE A 98 8.46 -4.65 -20.08
CA ILE A 98 8.60 -3.30 -19.50
C ILE A 98 7.29 -2.89 -18.81
N ASP A 99 6.13 -3.30 -19.34
CA ASP A 99 4.82 -2.94 -18.78
C ASP A 99 4.71 -3.12 -17.26
N PRO A 100 5.21 -4.23 -16.65
CA PRO A 100 5.17 -4.38 -15.19
C PRO A 100 5.86 -3.25 -14.43
N PHE A 101 6.98 -2.71 -14.96
CA PHE A 101 7.73 -1.63 -14.30
C PHE A 101 7.04 -0.28 -14.46
N GLU A 102 6.45 0.00 -15.62
CA GLU A 102 5.65 1.22 -15.85
C GLU A 102 4.42 1.23 -14.93
N LEU A 103 3.71 0.08 -14.86
CA LEU A 103 2.56 -0.06 -13.97
C LEU A 103 2.96 0.02 -12.49
N THR A 104 4.12 -0.53 -12.10
CA THR A 104 4.63 -0.40 -10.74
C THR A 104 4.81 1.08 -10.36
N VAL A 105 5.48 1.88 -11.19
CA VAL A 105 5.64 3.31 -10.92
C VAL A 105 4.30 4.01 -10.76
N GLN A 106 3.30 3.67 -11.58
CA GLN A 106 1.97 4.27 -11.45
C GLN A 106 1.28 3.87 -10.13
N LEU A 107 1.36 2.60 -9.74
CA LEU A 107 0.80 2.11 -8.47
C LEU A 107 1.42 2.82 -7.27
N GLU A 108 2.76 2.99 -7.27
CA GLU A 108 3.43 3.68 -6.17
C GLU A 108 3.09 5.18 -6.11
N LEU A 109 2.86 5.83 -7.27
CA LEU A 109 2.35 7.19 -7.31
C LEU A 109 0.94 7.28 -6.69
N ASP A 110 0.05 6.40 -7.10
CA ASP A 110 -1.34 6.36 -6.62
C ASP A 110 -1.38 6.08 -5.10
N THR A 111 -0.53 5.17 -4.61
CA THR A 111 -0.39 4.86 -3.17
C THR A 111 0.17 6.07 -2.40
N THR A 112 1.17 6.75 -2.94
CA THR A 112 1.74 7.97 -2.35
C THR A 112 0.67 9.06 -2.19
N ASP A 113 -0.11 9.30 -3.25
CA ASP A 113 -1.18 10.29 -3.25
C ASP A 113 -2.27 9.93 -2.22
N ALA A 114 -2.62 8.64 -2.09
CA ALA A 114 -3.58 8.16 -1.10
C ALA A 114 -3.09 8.38 0.34
N PHE A 115 -1.81 8.12 0.64
CA PHE A 115 -1.26 8.41 1.98
C PHE A 115 -1.21 9.91 2.27
N TYR A 116 -0.93 10.75 1.28
CA TYR A 116 -0.99 12.19 1.45
C TYR A 116 -2.41 12.69 1.70
N GLU A 117 -3.42 12.12 1.03
CA GLU A 117 -4.82 12.45 1.28
C GLU A 117 -5.24 12.08 2.71
N ILE A 118 -4.83 10.90 3.20
CA ILE A 118 -5.06 10.50 4.60
C ILE A 118 -4.39 11.50 5.57
N TYR A 119 -3.14 11.87 5.29
CA TYR A 119 -2.40 12.83 6.11
C TYR A 119 -3.11 14.20 6.16
N GLU A 120 -3.46 14.76 5.01
CA GLU A 120 -4.11 16.07 4.90
C GLU A 120 -5.48 16.09 5.62
N LEU A 121 -6.23 14.99 5.49
CA LEU A 121 -7.52 14.86 6.16
C LEU A 121 -7.36 14.73 7.68
N ALA A 122 -6.36 13.97 8.14
CA ALA A 122 -6.01 13.85 9.55
C ALA A 122 -5.56 15.20 10.13
N GLU A 123 -4.74 15.96 9.40
CA GLU A 123 -4.30 17.30 9.82
C GLU A 123 -5.49 18.27 9.95
N LYS A 124 -6.38 18.27 8.97
CA LYS A 124 -7.60 19.09 8.98
C LYS A 124 -8.50 18.80 10.19
N ASN A 125 -8.53 17.55 10.63
CA ASN A 125 -9.33 17.09 11.76
C ASN A 125 -8.58 17.11 13.10
N HIS A 126 -7.32 17.57 13.12
CA HIS A 126 -6.45 17.52 14.29
C HIS A 126 -6.25 16.09 14.84
N ASP A 127 -6.28 15.10 13.97
CA ASP A 127 -6.01 13.71 14.30
C ASP A 127 -4.49 13.43 14.34
N TYR A 128 -3.89 13.87 15.43
CA TYR A 128 -2.45 13.69 15.64
C TYR A 128 -2.03 12.24 15.84
N ILE A 129 -2.97 11.33 16.12
CA ILE A 129 -2.70 9.89 16.27
C ILE A 129 -2.39 9.29 14.91
N THR A 130 -3.24 9.52 13.92
CA THR A 130 -3.00 9.08 12.53
C THR A 130 -1.75 9.75 11.96
N ILE A 131 -1.56 11.05 12.15
CA ILE A 131 -0.36 11.76 11.69
C ILE A 131 0.91 11.14 12.28
N GLN A 132 0.95 10.91 13.60
CA GLN A 132 2.11 10.34 14.27
C GLN A 132 2.40 8.91 13.76
N TRP A 133 1.35 8.12 13.51
CA TRP A 133 1.50 6.76 12.97
C TRP A 133 2.06 6.76 11.57
N LEU A 134 1.57 7.63 10.67
CA LEU A 134 2.07 7.76 9.29
C LEU A 134 3.52 8.25 9.24
N MET A 135 3.89 9.19 10.13
CA MET A 135 5.18 9.90 10.12
C MET A 135 6.23 9.30 11.06
N LYS A 136 5.92 8.21 11.78
CA LYS A 136 6.92 7.57 12.66
C LYS A 136 8.16 7.12 11.85
N PRO A 137 9.34 7.05 12.46
CA PRO A 137 10.52 6.44 11.82
C PRO A 137 10.22 5.03 11.31
N ASN A 138 10.61 4.73 10.09
CA ASN A 138 10.22 3.52 9.34
C ASN A 138 8.69 3.35 9.27
N GLY A 139 7.97 4.45 9.13
CA GLY A 139 6.52 4.46 8.93
C GLY A 139 6.16 4.51 7.45
N LEU A 140 4.87 4.38 7.16
CA LEU A 140 4.38 4.20 5.79
C LEU A 140 4.80 5.31 4.81
N ILE A 141 4.89 6.58 5.24
CA ILE A 141 5.32 7.68 4.35
C ILE A 141 6.82 7.58 4.01
N GLU A 142 7.66 7.18 4.96
CA GLU A 142 9.10 6.98 4.71
C GLU A 142 9.31 5.76 3.80
N GLU A 143 8.66 4.63 4.10
CA GLU A 143 8.68 3.41 3.27
C GLU A 143 8.21 3.72 1.85
N GLN A 144 7.08 4.43 1.68
CA GLN A 144 6.56 4.82 0.38
C GLN A 144 7.54 5.66 -0.45
N SER A 145 8.29 6.56 0.19
CA SER A 145 9.35 7.33 -0.47
C SER A 145 10.49 6.45 -1.00
N GLU A 146 10.83 5.37 -0.26
CA GLU A 146 11.85 4.40 -0.69
C GLU A 146 11.35 3.50 -1.81
N GLU A 147 10.11 3.05 -1.74
CA GLU A 147 9.44 2.24 -2.75
C GLU A 147 9.32 2.98 -4.08
N MET A 148 8.92 4.25 -4.04
CA MET A 148 8.88 5.11 -5.21
C MET A 148 10.26 5.23 -5.88
N ARG A 149 11.31 5.49 -5.09
CA ARG A 149 12.68 5.59 -5.60
C ARG A 149 13.15 4.27 -6.21
N THR A 150 12.85 3.15 -5.57
CA THR A 150 13.19 1.81 -6.03
C THR A 150 12.47 1.48 -7.33
N SER A 151 11.20 1.81 -7.45
CA SER A 151 10.37 1.59 -8.65
C SER A 151 10.87 2.38 -9.85
N TYR A 152 11.23 3.65 -9.68
CA TYR A 152 11.86 4.44 -10.74
C TYR A 152 13.19 3.85 -11.19
N LYS A 153 14.06 3.44 -10.27
CA LYS A 153 15.33 2.80 -10.60
C LYS A 153 15.14 1.47 -11.35
N ALA A 154 14.16 0.68 -10.93
CA ALA A 154 13.85 -0.57 -11.61
C ALA A 154 13.38 -0.33 -13.05
N LEU A 155 12.52 0.68 -13.27
CA LEU A 155 12.08 1.09 -14.61
C LEU A 155 13.25 1.62 -15.47
N GLU A 156 14.15 2.41 -14.90
CA GLU A 156 15.37 2.89 -15.61
C GLU A 156 16.22 1.69 -16.06
N ILE A 157 16.48 0.72 -15.18
CA ILE A 157 17.24 -0.49 -15.52
C ILE A 157 16.50 -1.31 -16.59
N ALA A 158 15.18 -1.46 -16.49
CA ALA A 158 14.38 -2.18 -17.48
C ALA A 158 14.48 -1.56 -18.88
N ASN A 159 14.67 -0.24 -18.98
CA ASN A 159 14.83 0.48 -20.24
C ASN A 159 16.27 0.52 -20.78
N MET A 160 17.26 0.05 -20.02
CA MET A 160 18.65 0.00 -20.50
C MET A 160 18.81 -0.97 -21.68
N ASN A 161 19.80 -0.71 -22.54
CA ASN A 161 20.15 -1.62 -23.65
C ASN A 161 21.06 -2.77 -23.15
N LEU A 162 20.50 -3.64 -22.30
CA LEU A 162 21.13 -4.82 -21.73
C LEU A 162 20.24 -6.05 -21.96
N ASP A 163 20.81 -7.25 -21.84
CA ASP A 163 20.00 -8.47 -21.82
C ASP A 163 19.15 -8.57 -20.55
N TRP A 164 18.04 -9.32 -20.63
CA TRP A 164 17.08 -9.39 -19.53
C TRP A 164 17.62 -10.12 -18.27
N ILE A 165 18.63 -10.99 -18.40
CA ILE A 165 19.24 -11.66 -17.24
C ILE A 165 20.02 -10.61 -16.42
N SER A 166 20.86 -9.83 -17.10
CA SER A 166 21.63 -8.75 -16.47
C SER A 166 20.73 -7.68 -15.83
N LYS A 167 19.64 -7.28 -16.50
CA LYS A 167 18.63 -6.37 -15.93
C LYS A 167 17.98 -6.96 -14.68
N ALA A 168 17.52 -8.21 -14.76
CA ALA A 168 16.86 -8.89 -13.68
C ALA A 168 17.73 -8.99 -12.42
N ASP A 169 19.00 -9.33 -12.57
CA ASP A 169 19.95 -9.40 -11.45
C ASP A 169 20.27 -8.03 -10.85
N ALA A 170 20.28 -6.98 -11.68
CA ALA A 170 20.48 -5.61 -11.20
C ALA A 170 19.25 -5.08 -10.43
N ILE A 171 18.04 -5.38 -10.93
CA ILE A 171 16.78 -4.97 -10.29
C ILE A 171 16.60 -5.70 -8.95
N LEU A 172 16.88 -7.00 -8.88
CA LEU A 172 16.78 -7.76 -7.63
C LEU A 172 17.65 -7.16 -6.50
N LYS A 173 18.76 -6.51 -6.83
CA LYS A 173 19.66 -5.87 -5.84
C LYS A 173 19.14 -4.53 -5.31
N LEU A 174 18.01 -4.05 -5.79
CA LEU A 174 17.36 -2.85 -5.29
C LEU A 174 16.55 -3.10 -4.01
N LEU A 175 16.17 -4.37 -3.75
CA LEU A 175 15.58 -4.82 -2.50
C LEU A 175 16.64 -4.87 -1.40
#